data_9db077f61a30eda20fb08fa950d189fc
#
_entry.id   9db077f61a30eda20fb08fa950d189fc
#
_cell.length_a   1.000
_cell.length_b   1.000
_cell.length_c   1.000
_cell.angle_alpha   90.00
_cell.angle_beta   90.00
_cell.angle_gamma   90.00
#
_symmetry.space_group_name_H-M   'P 1'
#
loop_
_entity.id
_entity.type
_entity.pdbx_description
1 polymer ?
#
loop_
_entity_poly.entity_id
_entity_poly.type
_entity_poly.pdbx_seq_one_letter_code
_entity_poly.pdbx_strand_id
1 'polypeptide(L)'
;MPETFREAVAWLRAEAGQDARTAKPRRLPLGHILVAPAVFQVRTGAAAGGVTEPLHVQALQRALEAKHEDVRVLDPVTVYAVGKGAYCIDGHHRLAAYRAAKVKGSVPVEWFEGSLAEAIAEAAKRNQKVKLPMTQTERLEAAWRLVILGAHSKRKTAEASGVSERTVANMRALYRQAVEQELKVGSYVETLRATQWDDDFEYTDAMREARVNRYVQGLVKQFGPRTPTHVEEFAEAVAKWGGSQFAGAMASWLAPAGYEEFEDTDF
;
A
#
# COMPACT_ATOMS: atom_id res chain seq x y z
N MET A 1 6.39 -15.34 11.61
CA MET A 1 7.11 -14.15 11.08
C MET A 1 6.53 -12.93 11.74
N PRO A 2 7.34 -11.92 12.09
CA PRO A 2 6.83 -10.68 12.70
C PRO A 2 5.82 -9.95 11.79
N GLU A 3 4.86 -9.27 12.41
CA GLU A 3 3.76 -8.59 11.68
C GLU A 3 4.15 -7.21 11.17
N THR A 4 5.03 -6.51 11.89
CA THR A 4 5.45 -5.16 11.48
C THR A 4 6.61 -5.21 10.50
N PHE A 5 6.69 -4.22 9.61
CA PHE A 5 7.79 -4.10 8.65
C PHE A 5 9.17 -4.07 9.32
N ARG A 6 9.32 -3.28 10.39
CA ARG A 6 10.62 -3.13 11.11
C ARG A 6 11.08 -4.44 11.72
N GLU A 7 10.19 -5.14 12.42
CA GLU A 7 10.49 -6.41 13.05
C GLU A 7 10.79 -7.49 11.99
N ALA A 8 10.02 -7.54 10.91
CA ALA A 8 10.23 -8.48 9.83
C ALA A 8 11.56 -8.25 9.10
N VAL A 9 11.96 -6.98 8.89
CA VAL A 9 13.28 -6.65 8.34
C VAL A 9 14.40 -7.05 9.32
N ALA A 10 14.24 -6.76 10.62
CA ALA A 10 15.22 -7.15 11.63
C ALA A 10 15.38 -8.68 11.68
N TRP A 11 14.28 -9.40 11.62
CA TRP A 11 14.26 -10.87 11.58
C TRP A 11 14.96 -11.41 10.31
N LEU A 12 14.65 -10.88 9.12
CA LEU A 12 15.32 -11.28 7.88
C LEU A 12 16.83 -10.99 7.90
N ARG A 13 17.25 -9.89 8.53
CA ARG A 13 18.68 -9.58 8.70
C ARG A 13 19.39 -10.58 9.62
N ALA A 14 18.74 -10.99 10.69
CA ALA A 14 19.28 -12.00 11.61
C ALA A 14 19.41 -13.36 10.90
N GLU A 15 18.40 -13.77 10.12
CA GLU A 15 18.43 -15.00 9.33
C GLU A 15 19.50 -14.95 8.23
N ALA A 16 19.73 -13.79 7.60
CA ALA A 16 20.76 -13.62 6.57
C ALA A 16 22.19 -13.84 7.09
N GLY A 17 22.42 -13.63 8.40
CA GLY A 17 23.71 -13.91 9.05
C GLY A 17 23.98 -15.39 9.30
N GLN A 18 23.00 -16.26 9.09
CA GLN A 18 23.13 -17.71 9.19
C GLN A 18 23.45 -18.31 7.81
N ASP A 19 23.98 -19.54 7.80
CA ASP A 19 24.39 -20.29 6.60
C ASP A 19 23.71 -19.88 5.29
N ALA A 20 24.39 -19.11 4.46
CA ALA A 20 23.85 -18.63 3.21
C ALA A 20 23.60 -19.78 2.21
N ARG A 21 22.46 -19.74 1.54
CA ARG A 21 22.13 -20.68 0.49
C ARG A 21 23.13 -20.56 -0.68
N THR A 22 23.88 -21.60 -0.93
CA THR A 22 24.88 -21.64 -2.03
C THR A 22 24.26 -22.05 -3.37
N ALA A 23 23.27 -22.98 -3.35
CA ALA A 23 22.64 -23.48 -4.56
C ALA A 23 21.44 -22.61 -4.98
N LYS A 24 21.47 -22.08 -6.20
CA LYS A 24 20.40 -21.25 -6.80
C LYS A 24 19.82 -21.94 -8.05
N PRO A 25 19.06 -23.03 -7.88
CA PRO A 25 18.48 -23.74 -9.01
C PRO A 25 17.41 -22.86 -9.71
N ARG A 26 17.22 -23.09 -11.03
CA ARG A 26 16.22 -22.38 -11.83
C ARG A 26 14.77 -22.79 -11.54
N ARG A 27 14.57 -23.84 -10.75
CA ARG A 27 13.25 -24.33 -10.32
C ARG A 27 13.30 -24.69 -8.85
N LEU A 28 12.23 -24.37 -8.11
CA LEU A 28 12.07 -24.70 -6.71
C LEU A 28 10.72 -25.39 -6.46
N PRO A 29 10.66 -26.38 -5.55
CA PRO A 29 9.38 -26.89 -5.04
C PRO A 29 8.56 -25.73 -4.41
N LEU A 30 7.24 -25.71 -4.63
CA LEU A 30 6.36 -24.66 -4.10
C LEU A 30 6.50 -24.48 -2.59
N GLY A 31 6.68 -25.55 -1.84
CA GLY A 31 6.86 -25.51 -0.40
C GLY A 31 8.18 -24.87 0.06
N HIS A 32 9.16 -24.73 -0.83
CA HIS A 32 10.45 -24.10 -0.52
C HIS A 32 10.47 -22.60 -0.84
N ILE A 33 9.39 -22.05 -1.44
CA ILE A 33 9.27 -20.64 -1.70
C ILE A 33 8.46 -20.01 -0.57
N LEU A 34 9.16 -19.23 0.25
CA LEU A 34 8.61 -18.53 1.40
C LEU A 34 8.07 -17.17 0.99
N VAL A 35 7.20 -16.61 1.80
CA VAL A 35 6.65 -15.26 1.63
C VAL A 35 6.89 -14.43 2.87
N ALA A 36 7.21 -13.15 2.68
CA ALA A 36 7.33 -12.15 3.74
C ALA A 36 6.48 -10.93 3.37
N PRO A 37 5.15 -11.01 3.54
CA PRO A 37 4.22 -9.97 3.07
C PRO A 37 4.53 -8.62 3.68
N ALA A 38 4.84 -8.55 4.97
CA ALA A 38 5.20 -7.31 5.65
C ALA A 38 6.39 -6.58 5.01
N VAL A 39 7.30 -7.31 4.31
CA VAL A 39 8.53 -6.74 3.71
C VAL A 39 8.40 -6.56 2.21
N PHE A 40 7.98 -7.58 1.47
CA PHE A 40 8.05 -7.59 0.00
C PHE A 40 6.72 -7.35 -0.70
N GLN A 41 5.59 -7.39 0.04
CA GLN A 41 4.29 -7.15 -0.55
C GLN A 41 3.77 -5.78 -0.13
N VAL A 42 3.66 -4.85 -1.10
CA VAL A 42 3.36 -3.43 -0.84
C VAL A 42 1.90 -3.09 -1.14
N ARG A 43 1.15 -4.01 -1.76
CA ARG A 43 -0.23 -3.74 -2.19
C ARG A 43 -1.21 -3.74 -1.02
N THR A 44 -2.22 -2.86 -1.10
CA THR A 44 -3.35 -2.75 -0.16
C THR A 44 -4.08 -4.09 -0.08
N GLY A 45 -4.22 -4.65 1.09
CA GLY A 45 -4.58 -6.06 1.29
C GLY A 45 -3.38 -6.84 1.81
N ALA A 46 -2.15 -6.43 1.50
CA ALA A 46 -0.94 -6.95 2.10
C ALA A 46 -0.74 -6.45 3.54
N ALA A 47 -1.11 -5.19 3.84
CA ALA A 47 -1.16 -4.65 5.20
C ALA A 47 -2.25 -5.33 6.06
N ALA A 48 -3.27 -5.91 5.41
CA ALA A 48 -4.35 -6.68 6.05
C ALA A 48 -4.14 -8.20 6.00
N GLY A 49 -2.89 -8.66 5.92
CA GLY A 49 -2.58 -10.10 5.95
C GLY A 49 -2.25 -10.73 4.59
N GLY A 50 -1.90 -9.93 3.59
CA GLY A 50 -1.34 -10.43 2.33
C GLY A 50 -2.35 -11.02 1.35
N VAL A 51 -3.55 -10.45 1.28
CA VAL A 51 -4.58 -10.89 0.34
C VAL A 51 -4.15 -10.53 -1.08
N THR A 52 -3.79 -11.54 -1.86
CA THR A 52 -3.63 -11.43 -3.32
C THR A 52 -5.00 -11.17 -3.95
N GLU A 53 -5.06 -10.34 -4.98
CA GLU A 53 -6.33 -10.01 -5.66
C GLU A 53 -6.97 -11.28 -6.24
N PRO A 54 -8.16 -11.71 -5.74
CA PRO A 54 -8.71 -13.03 -6.06
C PRO A 54 -8.97 -13.25 -7.55
N LEU A 55 -9.43 -12.22 -8.25
CA LEU A 55 -9.75 -12.30 -9.69
C LEU A 55 -8.51 -12.54 -10.53
N HIS A 56 -7.40 -11.88 -10.17
CA HIS A 56 -6.14 -12.07 -10.88
C HIS A 56 -5.53 -13.45 -10.63
N VAL A 57 -5.62 -13.95 -9.40
CA VAL A 57 -5.20 -15.33 -9.07
C VAL A 57 -6.02 -16.34 -9.84
N GLN A 58 -7.36 -16.17 -9.90
CA GLN A 58 -8.25 -17.06 -10.67
C GLN A 58 -7.93 -17.07 -12.16
N ALA A 59 -7.64 -15.90 -12.76
CA ALA A 59 -7.25 -15.82 -14.16
C ALA A 59 -5.95 -16.58 -14.44
N LEU A 60 -4.94 -16.44 -13.57
CA LEU A 60 -3.69 -17.19 -13.66
C LEU A 60 -3.88 -18.69 -13.40
N GLN A 61 -4.77 -19.06 -12.47
CA GLN A 61 -5.12 -20.45 -12.20
C GLN A 61 -5.74 -21.11 -13.44
N ARG A 62 -6.73 -20.45 -14.06
CA ARG A 62 -7.34 -20.95 -15.30
C ARG A 62 -6.32 -21.11 -16.43
N ALA A 63 -5.39 -20.17 -16.54
CA ALA A 63 -4.32 -20.24 -17.52
C ALA A 63 -3.34 -21.42 -17.27
N LEU A 64 -3.14 -21.83 -16.01
CA LEU A 64 -2.39 -23.04 -15.66
C LEU A 64 -3.19 -24.30 -15.98
N GLU A 65 -4.49 -24.34 -15.61
CA GLU A 65 -5.37 -25.51 -15.81
C GLU A 65 -5.64 -25.79 -17.28
N ALA A 66 -5.64 -24.76 -18.13
CA ALA A 66 -5.79 -24.90 -19.58
C ALA A 66 -4.59 -25.51 -20.29
N LYS A 67 -3.44 -25.64 -19.60
CA LYS A 67 -2.20 -26.22 -20.15
C LYS A 67 -2.09 -27.72 -19.81
N HIS A 68 -1.46 -28.50 -20.68
CA HIS A 68 -1.07 -29.88 -20.37
C HIS A 68 -0.16 -29.93 -19.12
N GLU A 69 -0.25 -31.01 -18.35
CA GLU A 69 0.45 -31.12 -17.05
C GLU A 69 1.95 -30.82 -17.12
N ASP A 70 2.62 -31.26 -18.19
CA ASP A 70 4.06 -31.09 -18.38
C ASP A 70 4.47 -29.63 -18.69
N VAL A 71 3.53 -28.76 -19.06
CA VAL A 71 3.76 -27.36 -19.49
C VAL A 71 3.01 -26.36 -18.60
N ARG A 72 2.53 -26.76 -17.43
CA ARG A 72 1.82 -25.90 -16.48
C ARG A 72 2.78 -24.95 -15.78
N VAL A 73 3.34 -24.00 -16.54
CA VAL A 73 4.23 -22.98 -15.99
C VAL A 73 3.79 -21.57 -16.37
N LEU A 74 3.95 -20.66 -15.43
CA LEU A 74 3.88 -19.22 -15.61
C LEU A 74 5.31 -18.65 -15.70
N ASP A 75 5.43 -17.36 -15.98
CA ASP A 75 6.71 -16.67 -15.88
C ASP A 75 7.38 -16.92 -14.52
N PRO A 76 8.73 -16.93 -14.46
CA PRO A 76 9.44 -17.21 -13.22
C PRO A 76 9.04 -16.30 -12.07
N VAL A 77 8.90 -16.85 -10.86
CA VAL A 77 8.74 -16.10 -9.62
C VAL A 77 10.12 -15.59 -9.21
N THR A 78 10.24 -14.30 -8.93
CA THR A 78 11.51 -13.75 -8.46
C THR A 78 11.66 -13.98 -6.96
N VAL A 79 12.78 -14.59 -6.58
CA VAL A 79 13.10 -14.95 -5.21
C VAL A 79 14.42 -14.34 -4.75
N TYR A 80 14.49 -14.06 -3.45
CA TYR A 80 15.70 -13.57 -2.77
C TYR A 80 16.13 -14.57 -1.71
N ALA A 81 17.45 -14.85 -1.64
CA ALA A 81 18.01 -15.76 -0.66
C ALA A 81 18.20 -15.06 0.70
N VAL A 82 17.66 -15.62 1.77
CA VAL A 82 17.93 -15.19 3.15
C VAL A 82 18.23 -16.46 3.97
N GLY A 83 19.45 -16.60 4.45
CA GLY A 83 19.92 -17.87 5.04
C GLY A 83 19.68 -19.03 4.06
N LYS A 84 19.03 -20.08 4.52
CA LYS A 84 18.64 -21.25 3.68
C LYS A 84 17.32 -21.01 2.92
N GLY A 85 16.56 -19.96 3.23
CA GLY A 85 15.25 -19.65 2.67
C GLY A 85 15.31 -18.99 1.29
N ALA A 86 14.27 -19.19 0.47
CA ALA A 86 14.03 -18.51 -0.78
C ALA A 86 12.74 -17.68 -0.64
N TYR A 87 12.86 -16.39 -0.51
CA TYR A 87 11.72 -15.48 -0.27
C TYR A 87 11.23 -14.86 -1.57
N CYS A 88 9.93 -14.97 -1.85
CA CYS A 88 9.30 -14.34 -3.00
C CYS A 88 9.35 -12.82 -2.85
N ILE A 89 9.96 -12.12 -3.81
CA ILE A 89 10.00 -10.66 -3.88
C ILE A 89 9.12 -10.12 -5.00
N ASP A 90 8.85 -10.93 -6.03
CA ASP A 90 7.87 -10.64 -7.09
C ASP A 90 7.21 -11.92 -7.58
N GLY A 91 5.93 -11.84 -7.96
CA GLY A 91 5.14 -12.96 -8.44
C GLY A 91 4.26 -13.62 -7.38
N HIS A 92 3.87 -12.91 -6.32
CA HIS A 92 2.98 -13.39 -5.27
C HIS A 92 1.66 -13.96 -5.82
N HIS A 93 1.06 -13.32 -6.86
CA HIS A 93 -0.14 -13.82 -7.52
C HIS A 93 0.13 -15.13 -8.29
N ARG A 94 1.28 -15.22 -8.96
CA ARG A 94 1.72 -16.45 -9.65
C ARG A 94 1.91 -17.59 -8.66
N LEU A 95 2.55 -17.31 -7.53
CA LEU A 95 2.74 -18.28 -6.45
C LEU A 95 1.40 -18.73 -5.85
N ALA A 96 0.45 -17.81 -5.63
CA ALA A 96 -0.90 -18.12 -5.17
C ALA A 96 -1.66 -18.98 -6.21
N ALA A 97 -1.56 -18.64 -7.49
CA ALA A 97 -2.19 -19.41 -8.57
C ALA A 97 -1.64 -20.84 -8.68
N TYR A 98 -0.32 -21.04 -8.55
CA TYR A 98 0.28 -22.38 -8.52
C TYR A 98 -0.25 -23.21 -7.34
N ARG A 99 -0.43 -22.59 -6.15
CA ARG A 99 -0.99 -23.23 -4.98
C ARG A 99 -2.47 -23.59 -5.18
N ALA A 100 -3.26 -22.67 -5.73
CA ALA A 100 -4.68 -22.85 -6.01
C ALA A 100 -4.91 -23.96 -7.07
N ALA A 101 -4.11 -23.99 -8.12
CA ALA A 101 -4.12 -25.02 -9.16
C ALA A 101 -3.51 -26.37 -8.70
N LYS A 102 -3.08 -26.47 -7.45
CA LYS A 102 -2.46 -27.68 -6.86
C LYS A 102 -1.34 -28.27 -7.73
N VAL A 103 -0.54 -27.40 -8.36
CA VAL A 103 0.57 -27.82 -9.22
C VAL A 103 1.57 -28.61 -8.38
N LYS A 104 1.85 -29.84 -8.81
CA LYS A 104 2.85 -30.71 -8.18
C LYS A 104 4.23 -30.42 -8.77
N GLY A 105 5.26 -30.51 -7.92
CA GLY A 105 6.67 -30.37 -8.35
C GLY A 105 7.23 -28.97 -8.19
N SER A 106 8.19 -28.63 -9.07
CA SER A 106 8.97 -27.41 -8.97
C SER A 106 8.50 -26.36 -9.99
N VAL A 107 8.43 -25.11 -9.56
CA VAL A 107 8.07 -23.97 -10.41
C VAL A 107 9.32 -23.17 -10.79
N PRO A 108 9.31 -22.48 -11.95
CA PRO A 108 10.44 -21.67 -12.38
C PRO A 108 10.66 -20.48 -11.45
N VAL A 109 11.93 -20.22 -11.11
CA VAL A 109 12.34 -19.09 -10.29
C VAL A 109 13.49 -18.32 -10.92
N GLU A 110 13.54 -17.04 -10.66
CA GLU A 110 14.64 -16.14 -10.95
C GLU A 110 15.21 -15.62 -9.63
N TRP A 111 16.53 -15.74 -9.44
CA TRP A 111 17.18 -15.27 -8.22
C TRP A 111 17.59 -13.81 -8.35
N PHE A 112 17.13 -12.99 -7.42
CA PHE A 112 17.60 -11.63 -7.28
C PHE A 112 18.93 -11.63 -6.53
N GLU A 113 19.91 -10.93 -7.09
CA GLU A 113 21.22 -10.71 -6.51
C GLU A 113 21.32 -9.28 -5.96
N GLY A 114 21.78 -9.15 -4.73
CA GLY A 114 21.95 -7.86 -4.07
C GLY A 114 21.69 -7.94 -2.56
N SER A 115 21.71 -6.80 -1.91
CA SER A 115 21.38 -6.68 -0.49
C SER A 115 19.87 -6.80 -0.24
N LEU A 116 19.48 -7.06 1.01
CA LEU A 116 18.06 -7.04 1.43
C LEU A 116 17.38 -5.70 1.08
N ALA A 117 18.11 -4.57 1.25
CA ALA A 117 17.58 -3.26 0.93
C ALA A 117 17.29 -3.11 -0.58
N GLU A 118 18.16 -3.64 -1.43
CA GLU A 118 17.95 -3.64 -2.88
C GLU A 118 16.82 -4.59 -3.29
N ALA A 119 16.68 -5.73 -2.64
CA ALA A 119 15.55 -6.64 -2.85
C ALA A 119 14.20 -5.97 -2.52
N ILE A 120 14.13 -5.19 -1.44
CA ILE A 120 12.93 -4.43 -1.06
C ILE A 120 12.63 -3.32 -2.09
N ALA A 121 13.65 -2.61 -2.55
CA ALA A 121 13.50 -1.59 -3.58
C ALA A 121 13.06 -2.20 -4.94
N GLU A 122 13.61 -3.35 -5.30
CA GLU A 122 13.25 -4.07 -6.53
C GLU A 122 11.80 -4.59 -6.46
N ALA A 123 11.36 -5.12 -5.31
CA ALA A 123 9.97 -5.52 -5.10
C ALA A 123 9.01 -4.34 -5.32
N ALA A 124 9.31 -3.16 -4.78
CA ALA A 124 8.52 -1.96 -5.00
C ALA A 124 8.52 -1.53 -6.48
N LYS A 125 9.69 -1.50 -7.13
CA LYS A 125 9.85 -1.11 -8.54
C LYS A 125 9.11 -2.04 -9.51
N ARG A 126 9.17 -3.36 -9.31
CA ARG A 126 8.46 -4.33 -10.15
C ARG A 126 6.95 -4.17 -10.03
N ASN A 127 6.44 -3.86 -8.85
CA ASN A 127 5.02 -3.59 -8.63
C ASN A 127 4.50 -2.33 -9.33
N GLN A 128 5.36 -1.37 -9.72
CA GLN A 128 4.95 -0.20 -10.53
C GLN A 128 4.68 -0.56 -12.00
N LYS A 129 5.41 -1.54 -12.56
CA LYS A 129 5.40 -1.86 -13.99
C LYS A 129 4.33 -2.86 -14.41
N VAL A 130 3.55 -3.40 -13.49
CA VAL A 130 2.60 -4.49 -13.75
C VAL A 130 1.28 -3.97 -14.33
N LYS A 131 0.54 -4.84 -15.04
CA LYS A 131 -0.80 -4.61 -15.61
C LYS A 131 -1.84 -4.02 -14.63
N LEU A 132 -1.60 -4.14 -13.32
CA LEU A 132 -2.35 -3.47 -12.25
C LEU A 132 -1.40 -2.44 -11.60
N PRO A 133 -1.49 -1.16 -11.96
CA PRO A 133 -0.63 -0.14 -11.38
C PRO A 133 -0.92 0.03 -9.88
N MET A 134 0.11 0.34 -9.11
CA MET A 134 -0.04 0.67 -7.70
C MET A 134 -0.90 1.92 -7.52
N THR A 135 -1.80 1.89 -6.55
CA THR A 135 -2.54 3.07 -6.10
C THR A 135 -1.59 4.12 -5.48
N GLN A 136 -2.05 5.34 -5.34
CA GLN A 136 -1.26 6.40 -4.68
C GLN A 136 -0.88 6.01 -3.24
N THR A 137 -1.81 5.42 -2.49
CA THR A 137 -1.58 4.94 -1.12
C THR A 137 -0.49 3.87 -1.07
N GLU A 138 -0.51 2.92 -1.99
CA GLU A 138 0.51 1.86 -2.08
C GLU A 138 1.90 2.43 -2.41
N ARG A 139 1.99 3.43 -3.31
CA ARG A 139 3.26 4.10 -3.62
C ARG A 139 3.81 4.85 -2.40
N LEU A 140 2.95 5.55 -1.67
CA LEU A 140 3.34 6.24 -0.45
C LEU A 140 3.85 5.26 0.61
N GLU A 141 3.15 4.14 0.81
CA GLU A 141 3.58 3.11 1.76
C GLU A 141 4.89 2.43 1.32
N ALA A 142 5.08 2.17 0.02
CA ALA A 142 6.35 1.67 -0.51
C ALA A 142 7.50 2.64 -0.24
N ALA A 143 7.28 3.95 -0.50
CA ALA A 143 8.26 4.98 -0.21
C ALA A 143 8.58 5.05 1.29
N TRP A 144 7.57 4.97 2.14
CA TRP A 144 7.72 5.01 3.60
C TRP A 144 8.58 3.86 4.12
N ARG A 145 8.33 2.64 3.66
CA ARG A 145 9.15 1.46 4.01
C ARG A 145 10.62 1.67 3.62
N LEU A 146 10.90 2.23 2.44
CA LEU A 146 12.26 2.54 1.99
C LEU A 146 12.91 3.68 2.81
N VAL A 147 12.11 4.64 3.29
CA VAL A 147 12.57 5.70 4.21
C VAL A 147 12.95 5.11 5.56
N ILE A 148 12.11 4.28 6.16
CA ILE A 148 12.38 3.58 7.43
C ILE A 148 13.65 2.73 7.31
N LEU A 149 13.85 2.07 6.18
CA LEU A 149 15.03 1.24 5.92
C LEU A 149 16.33 2.05 5.91
N GLY A 150 16.27 3.32 5.47
CA GLY A 150 17.37 4.28 5.49
C GLY A 150 18.53 3.99 4.53
N ALA A 151 18.44 2.96 3.70
CA ALA A 151 19.55 2.43 2.90
C ALA A 151 19.72 3.09 1.51
N HIS A 152 18.78 3.94 1.09
CA HIS A 152 18.75 4.49 -0.27
C HIS A 152 18.80 6.01 -0.29
N SER A 153 19.32 6.61 -1.38
CA SER A 153 19.23 8.06 -1.62
C SER A 153 17.76 8.48 -1.84
N LYS A 154 17.46 9.79 -1.73
CA LYS A 154 16.11 10.32 -2.05
C LYS A 154 15.67 9.93 -3.45
N ARG A 155 16.55 10.10 -4.45
CA ARG A 155 16.29 9.77 -5.84
C ARG A 155 15.98 8.28 -6.02
N LYS A 156 16.82 7.39 -5.48
CA LYS A 156 16.60 5.94 -5.60
C LYS A 156 15.29 5.50 -4.92
N THR A 157 14.93 6.11 -3.78
CA THR A 157 13.65 5.86 -3.10
C THR A 157 12.47 6.34 -3.96
N ALA A 158 12.55 7.54 -4.53
CA ALA A 158 11.51 8.10 -5.41
C ALA A 158 11.30 7.24 -6.66
N GLU A 159 12.40 6.86 -7.34
CA GLU A 159 12.38 5.99 -8.51
C GLU A 159 11.77 4.61 -8.20
N ALA A 160 12.12 4.01 -7.06
CA ALA A 160 11.65 2.67 -6.66
C ALA A 160 10.18 2.65 -6.25
N SER A 161 9.62 3.74 -5.73
CA SER A 161 8.25 3.83 -5.22
C SER A 161 7.29 4.58 -6.15
N GLY A 162 7.79 5.34 -7.13
CA GLY A 162 6.99 6.15 -8.04
C GLY A 162 6.39 7.40 -7.39
N VAL A 163 7.03 7.93 -6.34
CA VAL A 163 6.68 9.22 -5.72
C VAL A 163 7.73 10.29 -6.03
N SER A 164 7.44 11.57 -5.75
CA SER A 164 8.40 12.64 -5.96
C SER A 164 9.52 12.63 -4.90
N GLU A 165 10.70 13.15 -5.24
CA GLU A 165 11.79 13.33 -4.27
C GLU A 165 11.40 14.27 -3.12
N ARG A 166 10.51 15.25 -3.39
CA ARG A 166 9.93 16.13 -2.36
C ARG A 166 9.12 15.33 -1.35
N THR A 167 8.30 14.40 -1.83
CA THR A 167 7.53 13.49 -0.96
C THR A 167 8.46 12.67 -0.07
N VAL A 168 9.54 12.13 -0.64
CA VAL A 168 10.55 11.37 0.13
C VAL A 168 11.25 12.26 1.16
N ALA A 169 11.54 13.52 0.82
CA ALA A 169 12.14 14.45 1.77
C ALA A 169 11.21 14.74 2.97
N ASN A 170 9.92 14.96 2.71
CA ASN A 170 8.91 15.16 3.75
C ASN A 170 8.77 13.91 4.63
N MET A 171 8.75 12.73 4.03
CA MET A 171 8.71 11.45 4.77
C MET A 171 9.93 11.26 5.67
N ARG A 172 11.12 11.66 5.22
CA ARG A 172 12.33 11.60 6.05
C ARG A 172 12.27 12.57 7.24
N ALA A 173 11.69 13.76 7.04
CA ALA A 173 11.47 14.70 8.13
C ALA A 173 10.47 14.12 9.14
N LEU A 174 9.34 13.59 8.67
CA LEU A 174 8.36 12.91 9.49
C LEU A 174 8.95 11.74 10.29
N TYR A 175 9.76 10.89 9.64
CA TYR A 175 10.40 9.76 10.32
C TYR A 175 11.32 10.22 11.45
N ARG A 176 12.13 11.27 11.23
CA ARG A 176 12.99 11.84 12.28
C ARG A 176 12.16 12.39 13.44
N GLN A 177 11.12 13.17 13.13
CA GLN A 177 10.21 13.69 14.15
C GLN A 177 9.57 12.57 14.98
N ALA A 178 9.07 11.51 14.34
CA ALA A 178 8.49 10.37 15.04
C ALA A 178 9.51 9.66 15.96
N VAL A 179 10.76 9.54 15.52
CA VAL A 179 11.85 8.96 16.34
C VAL A 179 12.22 9.87 17.50
N GLU A 180 12.33 11.18 17.28
CA GLU A 180 12.61 12.18 18.32
C GLU A 180 11.52 12.24 19.38
N GLN A 181 10.27 12.02 19.00
CA GLN A 181 9.10 11.98 19.90
C GLN A 181 8.85 10.58 20.49
N GLU A 182 9.73 9.62 20.26
CA GLU A 182 9.62 8.23 20.73
C GLU A 182 8.30 7.53 20.31
N LEU A 183 7.68 8.00 19.21
CA LEU A 183 6.43 7.46 18.71
C LEU A 183 6.63 6.08 18.06
N LYS A 184 5.60 5.24 18.17
CA LYS A 184 5.56 3.98 17.43
C LYS A 184 5.46 4.25 15.93
N VAL A 185 6.52 3.96 15.19
CA VAL A 185 6.52 4.08 13.74
C VAL A 185 5.74 2.92 13.11
N GLY A 186 4.54 3.20 12.64
CA GLY A 186 3.65 2.28 11.91
C GLY A 186 3.68 2.50 10.40
N SER A 187 2.53 2.38 9.74
CA SER A 187 2.34 2.79 8.34
C SER A 187 2.56 4.31 8.19
N TYR A 188 2.71 4.76 6.93
CA TYR A 188 2.88 6.20 6.65
C TYR A 188 1.75 7.05 7.25
N VAL A 189 0.51 6.62 7.03
CA VAL A 189 -0.67 7.34 7.50
C VAL A 189 -0.79 7.33 9.03
N GLU A 190 -0.51 6.20 9.67
CA GLU A 190 -0.55 6.10 11.15
C GLU A 190 0.52 6.99 11.77
N THR A 191 1.76 6.94 11.25
CA THR A 191 2.85 7.78 11.77
C THR A 191 2.56 9.27 11.54
N LEU A 192 2.02 9.65 10.36
CA LEU A 192 1.62 11.02 10.07
C LEU A 192 0.55 11.52 11.05
N ARG A 193 -0.44 10.68 11.36
CA ARG A 193 -1.46 11.01 12.37
C ARG A 193 -0.85 11.17 13.76
N ALA A 194 -0.03 10.21 14.18
CA ALA A 194 0.59 10.24 15.49
C ALA A 194 1.49 11.46 15.72
N THR A 195 2.20 11.94 14.68
CA THR A 195 3.05 13.15 14.78
C THR A 195 2.29 14.46 14.68
N GLN A 196 1.10 14.45 14.07
CA GLN A 196 0.26 15.65 13.92
C GLN A 196 -0.82 15.76 15.01
N TRP A 197 -1.09 14.67 15.72
CA TRP A 197 -2.06 14.63 16.82
C TRP A 197 -1.33 15.00 18.09
N ASP A 198 -1.46 16.26 18.50
CA ASP A 198 -1.24 16.66 19.86
C ASP A 198 -2.44 16.14 20.65
N ASP A 199 -2.24 15.39 21.74
CA ASP A 199 -3.34 14.95 22.59
C ASP A 199 -4.10 16.16 23.20
N ASP A 200 -3.45 17.35 23.19
CA ASP A 200 -4.02 18.65 23.53
C ASP A 200 -4.58 19.42 22.32
N PHE A 201 -4.70 18.77 21.14
CA PHE A 201 -5.23 19.43 19.94
C PHE A 201 -6.75 19.66 20.07
N GLU A 202 -7.10 20.81 20.59
CA GLU A 202 -8.46 21.30 20.63
C GLU A 202 -8.89 21.76 19.21
N TYR A 203 -9.82 21.02 18.61
CA TYR A 203 -10.38 21.39 17.30
C TYR A 203 -11.25 22.62 17.47
N THR A 204 -10.68 23.80 17.21
CA THR A 204 -11.35 25.08 17.42
C THR A 204 -12.42 25.35 16.35
N ASP A 205 -13.44 26.15 16.71
CA ASP A 205 -14.47 26.59 15.75
C ASP A 205 -13.86 27.31 14.54
N ALA A 206 -12.82 28.11 14.73
CA ALA A 206 -12.08 28.74 13.62
C ALA A 206 -11.47 27.74 12.64
N MET A 207 -10.99 26.60 13.14
CA MET A 207 -10.45 25.52 12.26
C MET A 207 -11.57 24.78 11.54
N ARG A 208 -12.71 24.61 12.19
CA ARG A 208 -13.93 24.05 11.60
C ARG A 208 -14.40 24.95 10.45
N GLU A 209 -14.52 26.23 10.71
CA GLU A 209 -14.94 27.25 9.73
C GLU A 209 -13.98 27.33 8.54
N ALA A 210 -12.66 27.37 8.76
CA ALA A 210 -11.66 27.35 7.72
C ALA A 210 -11.75 26.08 6.84
N ARG A 211 -12.13 24.93 7.41
CA ARG A 211 -12.35 23.68 6.68
C ARG A 211 -13.63 23.72 5.85
N VAL A 212 -14.73 24.23 6.44
CA VAL A 212 -16.00 24.45 5.75
C VAL A 212 -15.78 25.38 4.56
N ASN A 213 -15.15 26.53 4.77
CA ASN A 213 -14.84 27.50 3.71
C ASN A 213 -14.01 26.91 2.59
N ARG A 214 -13.05 26.01 2.88
CA ARG A 214 -12.28 25.30 1.85
C ARG A 214 -13.17 24.38 1.01
N TYR A 215 -14.14 23.69 1.62
CA TYR A 215 -15.10 22.86 0.87
C TYR A 215 -16.03 23.72 0.02
N VAL A 216 -16.54 24.83 0.55
CA VAL A 216 -17.36 25.79 -0.20
C VAL A 216 -16.59 26.34 -1.40
N GLN A 217 -15.35 26.78 -1.22
CA GLN A 217 -14.50 27.24 -2.32
C GLN A 217 -14.28 26.15 -3.39
N GLY A 218 -14.13 24.89 -2.97
CA GLY A 218 -14.04 23.74 -3.88
C GLY A 218 -15.32 23.55 -4.71
N LEU A 219 -16.46 23.63 -4.05
CA LEU A 219 -17.78 23.54 -4.71
C LEU A 219 -18.02 24.71 -5.67
N VAL A 220 -17.76 25.94 -5.24
CA VAL A 220 -17.86 27.13 -6.08
C VAL A 220 -16.92 27.05 -7.29
N LYS A 221 -15.71 26.58 -7.12
CA LYS A 221 -14.76 26.36 -8.24
C LYS A 221 -15.28 25.34 -9.25
N GLN A 222 -15.95 24.29 -8.78
CA GLN A 222 -16.45 23.20 -9.64
C GLN A 222 -17.78 23.51 -10.31
N PHE A 223 -18.72 24.14 -9.60
CA PHE A 223 -20.11 24.34 -10.02
C PHE A 223 -20.44 25.80 -10.27
N GLY A 224 -19.55 26.74 -9.99
CA GLY A 224 -19.80 28.18 -10.00
C GLY A 224 -20.46 28.68 -8.70
N PRO A 225 -20.78 29.99 -8.61
CA PRO A 225 -21.34 30.57 -7.38
C PRO A 225 -22.82 30.23 -7.17
N ARG A 226 -23.48 29.62 -8.14
CA ARG A 226 -24.89 29.22 -8.03
C ARG A 226 -24.99 27.77 -7.58
N THR A 227 -25.90 27.54 -6.66
CA THR A 227 -26.24 26.16 -6.23
C THR A 227 -26.84 25.37 -7.40
N PRO A 228 -26.59 24.04 -7.47
CA PRO A 228 -27.22 23.21 -8.49
C PRO A 228 -28.75 23.31 -8.43
N THR A 229 -29.39 23.50 -9.59
CA THR A 229 -30.86 23.61 -9.67
C THR A 229 -31.57 22.28 -9.49
N HIS A 230 -30.88 21.18 -9.77
CA HIS A 230 -31.38 19.80 -9.61
C HIS A 230 -30.82 19.22 -8.31
N VAL A 231 -31.46 19.56 -7.19
CA VAL A 231 -30.98 19.22 -5.84
C VAL A 231 -30.95 17.71 -5.61
N GLU A 232 -31.96 16.99 -6.08
CA GLU A 232 -32.07 15.54 -5.91
C GLU A 232 -30.95 14.79 -6.63
N GLU A 233 -30.68 15.12 -7.89
CA GLU A 233 -29.60 14.52 -8.67
C GLU A 233 -28.23 14.87 -8.10
N PHE A 234 -28.07 16.08 -7.58
CA PHE A 234 -26.85 16.48 -6.91
C PHE A 234 -26.63 15.68 -5.62
N ALA A 235 -27.67 15.52 -4.81
CA ALA A 235 -27.62 14.71 -3.58
C ALA A 235 -27.31 13.23 -3.89
N GLU A 236 -27.92 12.68 -4.95
CA GLU A 236 -27.62 11.32 -5.43
C GLU A 236 -26.16 11.18 -5.87
N ALA A 237 -25.64 12.16 -6.61
CA ALA A 237 -24.24 12.17 -7.05
C ALA A 237 -23.27 12.22 -5.87
N VAL A 238 -23.55 13.05 -4.86
CA VAL A 238 -22.77 13.13 -3.61
C VAL A 238 -22.82 11.81 -2.83
N ALA A 239 -23.98 11.18 -2.74
CA ALA A 239 -24.14 9.88 -2.09
C ALA A 239 -23.39 8.77 -2.83
N LYS A 240 -23.41 8.75 -4.16
CA LYS A 240 -22.64 7.81 -4.98
C LYS A 240 -21.13 8.02 -4.82
N TRP A 241 -20.69 9.28 -4.75
CA TRP A 241 -19.27 9.61 -4.58
C TRP A 241 -18.74 9.23 -3.18
N GLY A 242 -19.49 9.54 -2.13
CA GLY A 242 -19.06 9.30 -0.74
C GLY A 242 -19.40 7.92 -0.19
N GLY A 243 -20.31 7.18 -0.83
CA GLY A 243 -20.81 5.90 -0.38
C GLY A 243 -21.87 6.00 0.71
N SER A 244 -22.46 4.86 1.06
CA SER A 244 -23.62 4.78 1.97
C SER A 244 -23.35 5.31 3.39
N GLN A 245 -22.16 5.09 3.93
CA GLN A 245 -21.80 5.56 5.27
C GLN A 245 -21.69 7.08 5.31
N PHE A 246 -21.07 7.69 4.30
CA PHE A 246 -20.98 9.15 4.17
C PHE A 246 -22.34 9.78 3.93
N ALA A 247 -23.17 9.22 3.07
CA ALA A 247 -24.52 9.69 2.79
C ALA A 247 -25.39 9.64 4.05
N GLY A 248 -25.29 8.56 4.85
CA GLY A 248 -26.00 8.43 6.13
C GLY A 248 -25.56 9.47 7.15
N ALA A 249 -24.26 9.75 7.26
CA ALA A 249 -23.74 10.79 8.15
C ALA A 249 -24.20 12.20 7.73
N MET A 250 -24.19 12.51 6.43
CA MET A 250 -24.72 13.78 5.92
C MET A 250 -26.23 13.93 6.19
N ALA A 251 -27.01 12.89 5.89
CA ALA A 251 -28.46 12.92 6.15
C ALA A 251 -28.77 13.14 7.63
N SER A 252 -28.02 12.51 8.54
CA SER A 252 -28.15 12.71 9.98
C SER A 252 -27.80 14.14 10.42
N TRP A 253 -26.76 14.73 9.82
CA TRP A 253 -26.34 16.09 10.16
C TRP A 253 -27.28 17.17 9.58
N LEU A 254 -27.84 16.95 8.39
CA LEU A 254 -28.80 17.84 7.72
C LEU A 254 -30.23 17.65 8.23
N ALA A 255 -30.51 16.69 9.10
CA ALA A 255 -31.82 16.52 9.71
C ALA A 255 -32.18 17.73 10.62
N PRO A 256 -33.47 18.10 10.73
CA PRO A 256 -33.91 19.36 11.40
C PRO A 256 -33.41 19.57 12.83
N ALA A 257 -32.99 18.52 13.52
CA ALA A 257 -32.44 18.58 14.88
C ALA A 257 -30.94 18.95 14.95
N GLY A 258 -30.20 18.88 13.82
CA GLY A 258 -28.77 19.19 13.73
C GLY A 258 -28.44 20.40 12.86
N TYR A 259 -29.46 21.10 12.42
CA TYR A 259 -29.38 22.18 11.43
C TYR A 259 -29.73 23.50 12.13
N GLU A 260 -28.74 24.34 12.41
CA GLU A 260 -28.95 25.73 12.76
C GLU A 260 -29.14 26.51 11.44
N GLU A 261 -30.13 27.38 11.36
CA GLU A 261 -30.39 28.23 10.19
C GLU A 261 -29.11 28.97 9.80
N PHE A 262 -28.62 28.70 8.58
CA PHE A 262 -27.57 29.53 8.04
C PHE A 262 -28.19 30.87 7.63
N GLU A 263 -27.68 31.96 8.20
CA GLU A 263 -27.99 33.28 7.68
C GLU A 263 -27.56 33.34 6.20
N ASP A 264 -28.51 33.74 5.32
CA ASP A 264 -28.22 33.99 3.93
C ASP A 264 -27.16 35.11 3.85
N THR A 265 -25.91 34.70 3.74
CA THR A 265 -24.83 35.62 3.42
C THR A 265 -24.83 35.79 1.90
N ASP A 266 -25.17 36.99 1.43
CA ASP A 266 -25.04 37.41 0.03
C ASP A 266 -23.63 37.10 -0.47
N PHE A 267 -23.52 36.19 -1.45
CA PHE A 267 -22.32 35.89 -2.19
C PHE A 267 -22.19 36.74 -3.45
#